data_c3ed9768a48915b51154c4eea41cfcd8
#
_entry.id   c3ed9768a48915b51154c4eea41cfcd8
#
_cell.length_a   1.000
_cell.length_b   1.000
_cell.length_c   1.000
_cell.angle_alpha   90.00
_cell.angle_beta   90.00
_cell.angle_gamma   90.00
#
_symmetry.space_group_name_H-M   'P 1'
#
loop_
_entity.id
_entity.type
_entity.pdbx_description
1 polymer ?
#
loop_
_entity_poly.entity_id
_entity_poly.type
_entity_poly.pdbx_seq_one_letter_code
_entity_poly.pdbx_strand_id
1 'polypeptide(L)'
;MKLIILVFYLLVQVGINAQNLMDLKKNVQQKIQQQAGSFSEDEAAAALRQALSQGATLGAEAVHKTDGYFKNLKIKIPLPADAQQAETKMRNIGLGANVDEALLNINRAAEQAGAAAKDVFVQAIQGMTVKDAISIIKGASDAGTQFLKQNASNGLYTQFKPIIEDALQQVGATKHYAALATQYNRIPGVSKINPDLADYTTQKAIAGLFILIAEEELKIRNNPAARSTELLKKVFQ
;
A
#
# COMPACT_ATOMS: atom_id res chain seq x y z
N MET A 1 0.24 54.41 0.25
CA MET A 1 1.34 55.10 -0.47
C MET A 1 2.23 55.95 0.44
N LYS A 2 1.74 56.59 1.52
CA LYS A 2 2.56 57.41 2.44
C LYS A 2 3.48 56.60 3.39
N LEU A 3 3.16 55.36 3.73
CA LEU A 3 3.94 54.52 4.65
C LEU A 3 5.19 53.93 3.99
N ILE A 4 5.15 53.63 2.68
CA ILE A 4 6.27 53.08 1.89
C ILE A 4 7.37 54.14 1.67
N ILE A 5 6.99 55.40 1.57
CA ILE A 5 7.95 56.51 1.36
C ILE A 5 8.71 56.81 2.66
N LEU A 6 8.07 56.64 3.85
CA LEU A 6 8.73 56.85 5.14
C LEU A 6 9.76 55.80 5.47
N VAL A 7 9.55 54.55 5.06
CA VAL A 7 10.52 53.44 5.24
C VAL A 7 11.73 53.62 4.32
N PHE A 8 11.54 54.18 3.12
CA PHE A 8 12.65 54.46 2.19
C PHE A 8 13.51 55.62 2.66
N TYR A 9 12.92 56.62 3.36
CA TYR A 9 13.66 57.79 3.85
C TYR A 9 14.49 57.45 5.12
N LEU A 10 14.05 56.48 5.92
CA LEU A 10 14.79 56.01 7.11
C LEU A 10 15.98 55.11 6.74
N LEU A 11 15.93 54.43 5.60
CA LEU A 11 17.02 53.54 5.12
C LEU A 11 18.19 54.29 4.52
N VAL A 12 18.03 55.53 4.11
CA VAL A 12 19.12 56.37 3.54
C VAL A 12 19.98 57.00 4.60
N GLN A 13 19.52 57.11 5.86
CA GLN A 13 20.26 57.72 6.97
C GLN A 13 21.24 56.77 7.70
N VAL A 14 21.20 55.47 7.43
CA VAL A 14 22.02 54.48 8.20
C VAL A 14 23.25 53.99 7.41
N GLY A 15 23.55 54.56 6.26
CA GLY A 15 24.79 54.23 5.52
C GLY A 15 24.98 52.73 5.19
N ILE A 16 23.87 51.97 5.04
CA ILE A 16 23.91 50.56 4.67
C ILE A 16 24.27 50.50 3.19
N ASN A 17 25.51 50.13 2.89
CA ASN A 17 25.97 49.87 1.54
C ASN A 17 25.08 48.79 0.89
N ALA A 18 24.73 48.99 -0.41
CA ALA A 18 23.93 48.03 -1.18
C ALA A 18 24.52 46.61 -1.13
N GLN A 19 25.82 46.49 -0.96
CA GLN A 19 26.55 45.24 -0.74
C GLN A 19 26.13 44.55 0.58
N ASN A 20 26.05 45.28 1.69
CA ASN A 20 25.62 44.72 2.99
C ASN A 20 24.16 44.25 2.97
N LEU A 21 23.31 44.91 2.19
CA LEU A 21 21.91 44.52 2.01
C LEU A 21 21.78 43.25 1.16
N MET A 22 22.63 43.10 0.14
CA MET A 22 22.69 41.88 -0.68
C MET A 22 23.27 40.70 0.13
N ASP A 23 24.29 40.93 0.93
CA ASP A 23 24.87 39.90 1.80
C ASP A 23 23.91 39.49 2.92
N LEU A 24 23.16 40.45 3.47
CA LEU A 24 22.09 40.14 4.43
C LEU A 24 20.97 39.33 3.81
N LYS A 25 20.51 39.67 2.61
CA LYS A 25 19.53 38.88 1.86
C LYS A 25 20.05 37.48 1.55
N LYS A 26 21.30 37.36 1.11
CA LYS A 26 21.94 36.09 0.79
C LYS A 26 22.10 35.21 2.05
N ASN A 27 22.50 35.79 3.18
CA ASN A 27 22.60 35.11 4.46
C ASN A 27 21.25 34.70 5.04
N VAL A 28 20.22 35.55 4.91
CA VAL A 28 18.85 35.24 5.29
C VAL A 28 18.28 34.15 4.39
N GLN A 29 18.52 34.23 3.09
CA GLN A 29 18.07 33.23 2.12
C GLN A 29 18.79 31.89 2.32
N GLN A 30 20.10 31.90 2.63
CA GLN A 30 20.87 30.71 3.02
C GLN A 30 20.39 30.12 4.37
N LYS A 31 20.11 30.96 5.36
CA LYS A 31 19.53 30.50 6.65
C LYS A 31 18.12 29.95 6.49
N ILE A 32 17.30 30.57 5.64
CA ILE A 32 15.94 30.07 5.30
C ILE A 32 16.06 28.75 4.55
N GLN A 33 16.99 28.60 3.60
CA GLN A 33 17.25 27.34 2.91
C GLN A 33 17.86 26.27 3.83
N GLN A 34 18.72 26.65 4.77
CA GLN A 34 19.26 25.73 5.79
C GLN A 34 18.22 25.34 6.84
N GLN A 35 17.28 26.23 7.21
CA GLN A 35 16.16 25.90 8.11
C GLN A 35 14.99 25.23 7.43
N ALA A 36 14.79 25.44 6.13
CA ALA A 36 13.71 24.84 5.37
C ALA A 36 13.98 23.38 4.93
N GLY A 37 15.12 22.77 5.28
CA GLY A 37 15.49 21.47 4.74
C GLY A 37 16.36 20.55 5.59
N SER A 38 16.72 20.88 6.83
CA SER A 38 17.50 19.95 7.64
C SER A 38 16.65 19.21 8.69
N PHE A 39 16.04 18.14 8.28
CA PHE A 39 15.66 17.06 9.20
C PHE A 39 16.83 16.09 9.30
N SER A 40 17.04 15.53 10.50
CA SER A 40 18.03 14.49 10.70
C SER A 40 17.61 13.19 9.98
N GLU A 41 18.56 12.31 9.68
CA GLU A 41 18.25 11.01 9.10
C GLU A 41 17.29 10.20 9.99
N ASP A 42 17.40 10.36 11.31
CA ASP A 42 16.51 9.72 12.28
C ASP A 42 15.07 10.28 12.20
N GLU A 43 14.92 11.62 12.05
CA GLU A 43 13.61 12.23 11.85
C GLU A 43 12.99 11.78 10.53
N ALA A 44 13.77 11.69 9.46
CA ALA A 44 13.31 11.18 8.17
C ALA A 44 12.87 9.71 8.27
N ALA A 45 13.64 8.87 8.97
CA ALA A 45 13.29 7.48 9.20
C ALA A 45 12.02 7.34 10.04
N ALA A 46 11.86 8.16 11.08
CA ALA A 46 10.65 8.18 11.90
C ALA A 46 9.41 8.60 11.09
N ALA A 47 9.53 9.62 10.24
CA ALA A 47 8.47 10.06 9.34
C ALA A 47 8.05 8.94 8.38
N LEU A 48 9.02 8.28 7.75
CA LEU A 48 8.72 7.20 6.81
C LEU A 48 8.04 6.01 7.50
N ARG A 49 8.56 5.57 8.67
CA ARG A 49 7.89 4.51 9.45
C ARG A 49 6.44 4.87 9.76
N GLN A 50 6.18 6.12 10.12
CA GLN A 50 4.83 6.62 10.38
C GLN A 50 3.96 6.60 9.11
N ALA A 51 4.49 7.04 7.97
CA ALA A 51 3.78 7.00 6.68
C ALA A 51 3.42 5.57 6.28
N LEU A 52 4.39 4.65 6.37
CA LEU A 52 4.17 3.24 6.04
C LEU A 52 3.18 2.57 7.00
N SER A 53 3.26 2.87 8.31
CA SER A 53 2.30 2.37 9.30
C SER A 53 0.88 2.87 9.02
N GLN A 54 0.74 4.13 8.64
CA GLN A 54 -0.55 4.70 8.24
C GLN A 54 -1.08 4.02 6.98
N GLY A 55 -0.28 3.92 5.92
CA GLY A 55 -0.67 3.29 4.66
C GLY A 55 -1.02 1.81 4.83
N ALA A 56 -0.21 1.07 5.59
CA ALA A 56 -0.44 -0.34 5.88
C ALA A 56 -1.73 -0.56 6.71
N THR A 57 -1.98 0.30 7.71
CA THR A 57 -3.21 0.24 8.51
C THR A 57 -4.44 0.51 7.64
N LEU A 58 -4.43 1.58 6.84
CA LEU A 58 -5.54 1.92 5.95
C LEU A 58 -5.78 0.83 4.90
N GLY A 59 -4.71 0.26 4.35
CA GLY A 59 -4.80 -0.86 3.41
C GLY A 59 -5.41 -2.12 4.06
N ALA A 60 -4.94 -2.50 5.25
CA ALA A 60 -5.46 -3.64 5.99
C ALA A 60 -6.95 -3.46 6.37
N GLU A 61 -7.32 -2.28 6.87
CA GLU A 61 -8.72 -1.95 7.19
C GLU A 61 -9.61 -1.95 5.94
N ALA A 62 -9.10 -1.46 4.81
CA ALA A 62 -9.86 -1.44 3.57
C ALA A 62 -10.17 -2.84 3.05
N VAL A 63 -9.22 -3.78 3.14
CA VAL A 63 -9.43 -5.17 2.70
C VAL A 63 -10.24 -6.00 3.70
N HIS A 64 -10.14 -5.71 5.00
CA HIS A 64 -10.88 -6.46 6.03
C HIS A 64 -12.38 -6.15 6.08
N LYS A 65 -12.80 -5.02 5.54
CA LYS A 65 -14.22 -4.66 5.46
C LYS A 65 -15.01 -5.67 4.63
N THR A 66 -16.28 -5.85 4.98
CA THR A 66 -17.24 -6.50 4.09
C THR A 66 -17.23 -5.80 2.72
N ASP A 67 -17.10 -6.58 1.67
CA ASP A 67 -16.96 -6.10 0.30
C ASP A 67 -15.62 -5.38 0.00
N GLY A 68 -14.63 -5.49 0.88
CA GLY A 68 -13.30 -4.90 0.72
C GLY A 68 -12.56 -5.48 -0.49
N TYR A 69 -12.67 -6.79 -0.72
CA TYR A 69 -12.24 -7.44 -1.95
C TYR A 69 -13.40 -7.57 -2.96
N PHE A 70 -14.55 -8.08 -2.54
CA PHE A 70 -15.62 -8.50 -3.46
C PHE A 70 -16.15 -7.37 -4.34
N LYS A 71 -16.38 -6.18 -3.80
CA LYS A 71 -16.87 -5.01 -4.55
C LYS A 71 -15.77 -4.06 -5.03
N ASN A 72 -14.53 -4.31 -4.69
CA ASN A 72 -13.42 -3.49 -5.18
C ASN A 72 -12.87 -4.08 -6.49
N LEU A 73 -13.23 -3.47 -7.60
CA LEU A 73 -12.85 -3.97 -8.95
C LEU A 73 -11.33 -4.05 -9.18
N LYS A 74 -10.51 -3.31 -8.42
CA LYS A 74 -9.05 -3.34 -8.56
C LYS A 74 -8.43 -4.58 -7.96
N ILE A 75 -9.04 -5.13 -6.90
CA ILE A 75 -8.46 -6.21 -6.09
C ILE A 75 -9.40 -7.41 -5.93
N LYS A 76 -10.61 -7.36 -6.51
CA LYS A 76 -11.53 -8.50 -6.51
C LYS A 76 -10.82 -9.73 -7.03
N ILE A 77 -10.89 -10.81 -6.26
CA ILE A 77 -10.26 -12.09 -6.61
C ILE A 77 -11.20 -12.85 -7.54
N PRO A 78 -10.81 -13.05 -8.82
CA PRO A 78 -11.56 -13.87 -9.76
C PRO A 78 -11.34 -15.35 -9.47
N LEU A 79 -12.07 -16.23 -10.17
CA LEU A 79 -11.68 -17.64 -10.25
C LEU A 79 -10.30 -17.77 -10.92
N PRO A 80 -9.52 -18.82 -10.60
CA PRO A 80 -8.29 -19.14 -11.31
C PRO A 80 -8.51 -19.17 -12.84
N ALA A 81 -7.52 -18.74 -13.62
CA ALA A 81 -7.66 -18.53 -15.06
C ALA A 81 -8.23 -19.77 -15.79
N ASP A 82 -7.79 -20.95 -15.37
CA ASP A 82 -8.24 -22.21 -15.95
C ASP A 82 -9.69 -22.58 -15.57
N ALA A 83 -10.16 -22.06 -14.44
CA ALA A 83 -11.58 -22.21 -14.02
C ALA A 83 -12.52 -21.21 -14.71
N GLN A 84 -12.01 -20.15 -15.34
CA GLN A 84 -12.82 -19.14 -16.05
C GLN A 84 -13.56 -19.72 -17.27
N GLN A 85 -12.98 -20.71 -17.96
CA GLN A 85 -13.69 -21.41 -19.03
C GLN A 85 -14.87 -22.24 -18.48
N ALA A 86 -14.68 -22.88 -17.33
CA ALA A 86 -15.76 -23.59 -16.64
C ALA A 86 -16.83 -22.60 -16.15
N GLU A 87 -16.45 -21.44 -15.63
CA GLU A 87 -17.35 -20.36 -15.26
C GLU A 87 -18.30 -20.00 -16.40
N THR A 88 -17.75 -19.70 -17.58
CA THR A 88 -18.55 -19.35 -18.77
C THR A 88 -19.54 -20.44 -19.13
N LYS A 89 -19.11 -21.71 -19.14
CA LYS A 89 -20.00 -22.86 -19.43
C LYS A 89 -21.07 -23.00 -18.37
N MET A 90 -20.76 -22.88 -17.10
CA MET A 90 -21.73 -22.98 -16.00
C MET A 90 -22.81 -21.88 -16.09
N ARG A 91 -22.40 -20.65 -16.39
CA ARG A 91 -23.34 -19.54 -16.59
C ARG A 91 -24.28 -19.81 -17.77
N ASN A 92 -23.78 -20.35 -18.88
CA ASN A 92 -24.56 -20.66 -20.09
C ASN A 92 -25.61 -21.77 -19.87
N ILE A 93 -25.39 -22.67 -18.91
CA ILE A 93 -26.36 -23.75 -18.58
C ILE A 93 -27.23 -23.40 -17.35
N GLY A 94 -27.26 -22.12 -16.93
CA GLY A 94 -28.13 -21.65 -15.86
C GLY A 94 -27.57 -21.80 -14.43
N LEU A 95 -26.29 -22.20 -14.26
CA LEU A 95 -25.62 -22.35 -12.95
C LEU A 95 -24.87 -21.09 -12.53
N GLY A 96 -25.22 -19.90 -13.03
CA GLY A 96 -24.57 -18.64 -12.72
C GLY A 96 -24.60 -18.29 -11.24
N ALA A 97 -25.68 -18.59 -10.53
CA ALA A 97 -25.77 -18.34 -9.08
C ALA A 97 -24.69 -19.10 -8.27
N ASN A 98 -24.38 -20.33 -8.64
CA ASN A 98 -23.33 -21.11 -7.98
C ASN A 98 -21.94 -20.52 -8.22
N VAL A 99 -21.70 -19.97 -9.40
CA VAL A 99 -20.45 -19.27 -9.72
C VAL A 99 -20.33 -18.00 -8.90
N ASP A 100 -21.41 -17.23 -8.79
CA ASP A 100 -21.42 -15.98 -8.01
C ASP A 100 -21.20 -16.24 -6.51
N GLU A 101 -21.77 -17.33 -5.98
CA GLU A 101 -21.53 -17.78 -4.61
C GLU A 101 -20.06 -18.21 -4.40
N ALA A 102 -19.46 -18.95 -5.33
CA ALA A 102 -18.06 -19.34 -5.26
C ALA A 102 -17.13 -18.11 -5.27
N LEU A 103 -17.40 -17.13 -6.15
CA LEU A 103 -16.67 -15.87 -6.20
C LEU A 103 -16.83 -15.08 -4.90
N LEU A 104 -18.03 -15.02 -4.34
CA LEU A 104 -18.29 -14.38 -3.06
C LEU A 104 -17.45 -15.01 -1.95
N ASN A 105 -17.49 -16.35 -1.84
CA ASN A 105 -16.81 -17.10 -0.78
C ASN A 105 -15.28 -16.93 -0.84
N ILE A 106 -14.68 -16.95 -2.03
CA ILE A 106 -13.25 -16.66 -2.22
C ILE A 106 -12.87 -15.27 -1.68
N ASN A 107 -13.66 -14.26 -2.03
CA ASN A 107 -13.38 -12.89 -1.60
C ASN A 107 -13.67 -12.70 -0.11
N ARG A 108 -14.70 -13.31 0.46
CA ARG A 108 -14.97 -13.29 1.92
C ARG A 108 -13.85 -13.94 2.72
N ALA A 109 -13.29 -15.05 2.23
CA ALA A 109 -12.12 -15.67 2.88
C ALA A 109 -10.92 -14.73 2.91
N ALA A 110 -10.66 -14.00 1.82
CA ALA A 110 -9.61 -12.98 1.75
C ALA A 110 -9.88 -11.79 2.70
N GLU A 111 -11.13 -11.34 2.82
CA GLU A 111 -11.55 -10.28 3.74
C GLU A 111 -11.33 -10.68 5.20
N GLN A 112 -11.64 -11.92 5.57
CA GLN A 112 -11.37 -12.44 6.92
C GLN A 112 -9.87 -12.44 7.24
N ALA A 113 -9.04 -12.88 6.31
CA ALA A 113 -7.59 -12.91 6.50
C ALA A 113 -6.98 -11.51 6.63
N GLY A 114 -7.60 -10.49 6.03
CA GLY A 114 -7.15 -9.10 6.07
C GLY A 114 -6.92 -8.54 7.48
N ALA A 115 -7.63 -9.05 8.49
CA ALA A 115 -7.45 -8.67 9.90
C ALA A 115 -6.01 -8.90 10.40
N ALA A 116 -5.35 -9.98 9.95
CA ALA A 116 -4.00 -10.33 10.37
C ALA A 116 -2.89 -9.47 9.72
N ALA A 117 -3.21 -8.67 8.70
CA ALA A 117 -2.20 -7.92 7.94
C ALA A 117 -1.47 -6.87 8.76
N LYS A 118 -2.20 -6.18 9.65
CA LYS A 118 -1.65 -5.05 10.43
C LYS A 118 -0.43 -5.44 11.25
N ASP A 119 -0.51 -6.54 12.00
CA ASP A 119 0.56 -6.96 12.90
C ASP A 119 1.82 -7.39 12.11
N VAL A 120 1.64 -8.04 10.97
CA VAL A 120 2.76 -8.41 10.09
C VAL A 120 3.46 -7.17 9.55
N PHE A 121 2.73 -6.14 9.13
CA PHE A 121 3.32 -4.89 8.66
C PHE A 121 4.03 -4.12 9.77
N VAL A 122 3.46 -4.07 10.97
CA VAL A 122 4.11 -3.43 12.12
C VAL A 122 5.47 -4.06 12.39
N GLN A 123 5.58 -5.39 12.38
CA GLN A 123 6.87 -6.08 12.55
C GLN A 123 7.87 -5.73 11.45
N ALA A 124 7.46 -5.73 10.18
CA ALA A 124 8.32 -5.37 9.06
C ALA A 124 8.82 -3.92 9.16
N ILE A 125 7.95 -2.99 9.56
CA ILE A 125 8.30 -1.57 9.69
C ILE A 125 9.22 -1.34 10.90
N GLN A 126 9.03 -2.05 11.99
CA GLN A 126 9.93 -1.99 13.16
C GLN A 126 11.35 -2.47 12.83
N GLY A 127 11.49 -3.45 11.95
CA GLY A 127 12.78 -3.95 11.46
C GLY A 127 13.50 -3.02 10.49
N MET A 128 12.86 -1.94 10.02
CA MET A 128 13.46 -1.01 9.06
C MET A 128 14.62 -0.22 9.67
N THR A 129 15.78 -0.22 9.01
CA THR A 129 16.93 0.60 9.40
C THR A 129 16.77 2.06 8.93
N VAL A 130 17.58 2.97 9.47
CA VAL A 130 17.64 4.36 8.99
C VAL A 130 18.08 4.41 7.52
N LYS A 131 19.05 3.57 7.14
CA LYS A 131 19.54 3.47 5.76
C LYS A 131 18.43 3.05 4.79
N ASP A 132 17.60 2.07 5.17
CA ASP A 132 16.45 1.65 4.36
C ASP A 132 15.48 2.81 4.18
N ALA A 133 15.18 3.52 5.27
CA ALA A 133 14.27 4.67 5.23
C ALA A 133 14.76 5.77 4.29
N ILE A 134 16.03 6.16 4.35
CA ILE A 134 16.60 7.16 3.45
C ILE A 134 16.56 6.68 1.99
N SER A 135 16.86 5.41 1.75
CA SER A 135 16.77 4.81 0.41
C SER A 135 15.35 4.85 -0.16
N ILE A 136 14.34 4.57 0.68
CA ILE A 136 12.93 4.61 0.29
C ILE A 136 12.46 6.04 0.00
N ILE A 137 12.85 7.02 0.84
CA ILE A 137 12.47 8.43 0.64
C ILE A 137 12.99 8.95 -0.70
N LYS A 138 14.22 8.60 -1.05
CA LYS A 138 14.88 8.99 -2.31
C LYS A 138 14.51 8.09 -3.50
N GLY A 139 13.83 6.99 -3.26
CA GLY A 139 13.49 5.98 -4.24
C GLY A 139 12.26 6.31 -5.07
N ALA A 140 11.78 5.31 -5.82
CA ALA A 140 10.57 5.39 -6.63
C ALA A 140 9.32 5.66 -5.77
N SER A 141 8.22 6.05 -6.42
CA SER A 141 6.95 6.41 -5.76
C SER A 141 6.31 5.26 -4.97
N ASP A 142 6.74 4.04 -5.20
CA ASP A 142 6.26 2.81 -4.53
C ASP A 142 7.38 2.11 -3.73
N ALA A 143 8.52 2.76 -3.50
CA ALA A 143 9.68 2.16 -2.84
C ALA A 143 9.36 1.62 -1.43
N GLY A 144 8.50 2.28 -0.67
CA GLY A 144 8.04 1.81 0.63
C GLY A 144 7.17 0.56 0.51
N THR A 145 6.29 0.52 -0.47
CA THR A 145 5.47 -0.68 -0.78
C THR A 145 6.36 -1.85 -1.19
N GLN A 146 7.40 -1.62 -1.99
CA GLN A 146 8.35 -2.67 -2.38
C GLN A 146 9.15 -3.20 -1.17
N PHE A 147 9.56 -2.31 -0.26
CA PHE A 147 10.18 -2.71 1.00
C PHE A 147 9.25 -3.61 1.83
N LEU A 148 7.99 -3.20 2.01
CA LEU A 148 6.99 -4.02 2.73
C LEU A 148 6.74 -5.35 2.02
N LYS A 149 6.69 -5.36 0.68
CA LYS A 149 6.52 -6.59 -0.09
C LYS A 149 7.66 -7.57 0.15
N GLN A 150 8.92 -7.10 0.19
CA GLN A 150 10.07 -7.95 0.45
C GLN A 150 10.09 -8.50 1.89
N ASN A 151 9.70 -7.69 2.87
CA ASN A 151 9.88 -8.03 4.28
C ASN A 151 8.63 -8.60 4.96
N ALA A 152 7.43 -8.40 4.40
CA ALA A 152 6.18 -8.84 4.99
C ALA A 152 5.48 -9.99 4.25
N SER A 153 5.80 -10.26 2.95
CA SER A 153 5.04 -11.24 2.16
C SER A 153 5.00 -12.64 2.77
N ASN A 154 6.12 -13.14 3.30
CA ASN A 154 6.16 -14.45 3.94
C ASN A 154 5.33 -14.49 5.22
N GLY A 155 5.40 -13.45 6.04
CA GLY A 155 4.59 -13.33 7.25
C GLY A 155 3.10 -13.26 6.91
N LEU A 156 2.71 -12.47 5.91
CA LEU A 156 1.34 -12.41 5.41
C LEU A 156 0.86 -13.76 4.90
N TYR A 157 1.66 -14.47 4.12
CA TYR A 157 1.31 -15.78 3.62
C TYR A 157 1.07 -16.79 4.76
N THR A 158 1.96 -16.81 5.74
CA THR A 158 1.87 -17.69 6.90
C THR A 158 0.62 -17.43 7.74
N GLN A 159 0.22 -16.14 7.87
CA GLN A 159 -0.98 -15.77 8.65
C GLN A 159 -2.27 -15.92 7.82
N PHE A 160 -2.25 -15.56 6.55
CA PHE A 160 -3.45 -15.56 5.72
C PHE A 160 -3.89 -16.97 5.32
N LYS A 161 -2.94 -17.84 4.93
CA LYS A 161 -3.28 -19.16 4.38
C LYS A 161 -4.18 -19.98 5.28
N PRO A 162 -3.89 -20.18 6.60
CA PRO A 162 -4.76 -20.98 7.45
C PRO A 162 -6.16 -20.35 7.63
N ILE A 163 -6.26 -19.02 7.71
CA ILE A 163 -7.57 -18.33 7.84
C ILE A 163 -8.40 -18.53 6.57
N ILE A 164 -7.78 -18.37 5.40
CA ILE A 164 -8.43 -18.57 4.11
C ILE A 164 -8.82 -20.02 3.90
N GLU A 165 -7.96 -20.96 4.27
CA GLU A 165 -8.23 -22.39 4.18
C GLU A 165 -9.43 -22.80 5.01
N ASP A 166 -9.48 -22.39 6.28
CA ASP A 166 -10.61 -22.65 7.18
C ASP A 166 -11.91 -22.05 6.62
N ALA A 167 -11.88 -20.81 6.15
CA ALA A 167 -13.06 -20.16 5.60
C ALA A 167 -13.60 -20.87 4.33
N LEU A 168 -12.71 -21.29 3.44
CA LEU A 168 -13.07 -22.01 2.22
C LEU A 168 -13.51 -23.45 2.49
N GLN A 169 -12.96 -24.11 3.51
CA GLN A 169 -13.38 -25.45 3.95
C GLN A 169 -14.81 -25.45 4.51
N GLN A 170 -15.15 -24.45 5.32
CA GLN A 170 -16.49 -24.33 5.93
C GLN A 170 -17.63 -24.30 4.89
N VAL A 171 -17.37 -23.73 3.70
CA VAL A 171 -18.31 -23.68 2.58
C VAL A 171 -18.09 -24.79 1.54
N GLY A 172 -17.19 -25.74 1.81
CA GLY A 172 -16.91 -26.88 0.93
C GLY A 172 -16.17 -26.52 -0.36
N ALA A 173 -15.78 -25.25 -0.56
CA ALA A 173 -15.19 -24.74 -1.80
C ALA A 173 -13.86 -25.45 -2.15
N THR A 174 -13.00 -25.69 -1.18
CA THR A 174 -11.69 -26.32 -1.35
C THR A 174 -11.83 -27.74 -1.93
N LYS A 175 -12.73 -28.55 -1.39
CA LYS A 175 -12.93 -29.93 -1.83
C LYS A 175 -13.42 -30.02 -3.28
N HIS A 176 -14.41 -29.22 -3.63
CA HIS A 176 -14.98 -29.23 -4.99
C HIS A 176 -13.97 -28.73 -6.01
N TYR A 177 -13.25 -27.65 -5.70
CA TYR A 177 -12.21 -27.11 -6.58
C TYR A 177 -11.05 -28.09 -6.79
N ALA A 178 -10.53 -28.70 -5.73
CA ALA A 178 -9.42 -29.66 -5.81
C ALA A 178 -9.80 -30.88 -6.68
N ALA A 179 -11.03 -31.38 -6.56
CA ALA A 179 -11.51 -32.49 -7.38
C ALA A 179 -11.55 -32.10 -8.87
N LEU A 180 -12.08 -30.93 -9.22
CA LEU A 180 -12.14 -30.42 -10.59
C LEU A 180 -10.72 -30.18 -11.16
N ALA A 181 -9.85 -29.51 -10.39
CA ALA A 181 -8.48 -29.24 -10.79
C ALA A 181 -7.69 -30.52 -11.05
N THR A 182 -7.86 -31.54 -10.19
CA THR A 182 -7.19 -32.82 -10.35
C THR A 182 -7.65 -33.54 -11.63
N GLN A 183 -8.95 -33.51 -11.94
CA GLN A 183 -9.47 -34.10 -13.18
C GLN A 183 -8.96 -33.37 -14.43
N TYR A 184 -8.99 -32.02 -14.40
CA TYR A 184 -8.48 -31.19 -15.49
C TYR A 184 -7.00 -31.45 -15.76
N ASN A 185 -6.19 -31.56 -14.72
CA ASN A 185 -4.75 -31.80 -14.82
C ASN A 185 -4.37 -33.16 -15.41
N ARG A 186 -5.31 -34.09 -15.54
CA ARG A 186 -5.14 -35.38 -16.23
C ARG A 186 -5.27 -35.31 -17.75
N ILE A 187 -5.82 -34.21 -18.26
CA ILE A 187 -5.99 -34.01 -19.71
C ILE A 187 -4.60 -33.73 -20.32
N PRO A 188 -4.15 -34.50 -21.33
CA PRO A 188 -2.88 -34.22 -22.00
C PRO A 188 -2.89 -32.89 -22.74
N GLY A 189 -1.79 -32.14 -22.66
CA GLY A 189 -1.61 -30.90 -23.43
C GLY A 189 -2.23 -29.64 -22.81
N VAL A 190 -2.86 -29.73 -21.62
CA VAL A 190 -3.34 -28.56 -20.90
C VAL A 190 -2.29 -28.00 -19.95
N SER A 191 -2.29 -26.70 -19.72
CA SER A 191 -1.53 -26.08 -18.64
C SER A 191 -2.11 -26.53 -17.30
N LYS A 192 -1.27 -27.09 -16.43
CA LYS A 192 -1.72 -27.56 -15.11
C LYS A 192 -2.11 -26.40 -14.22
N ILE A 193 -3.25 -26.54 -13.54
CA ILE A 193 -3.73 -25.60 -12.53
C ILE A 193 -3.34 -26.09 -11.14
N ASN A 194 -3.08 -25.13 -10.25
CA ASN A 194 -2.85 -25.43 -8.83
C ASN A 194 -4.17 -25.91 -8.21
N PRO A 195 -4.26 -27.15 -7.66
CA PRO A 195 -5.47 -27.64 -7.04
C PRO A 195 -5.75 -27.01 -5.65
N ASP A 196 -4.77 -26.29 -5.10
CA ASP A 196 -4.91 -25.58 -3.82
C ASP A 196 -5.57 -24.20 -4.00
N LEU A 197 -6.89 -24.16 -3.85
CA LEU A 197 -7.68 -22.91 -3.93
C LEU A 197 -7.28 -21.95 -2.81
N ALA A 198 -6.90 -22.44 -1.63
CA ALA A 198 -6.49 -21.60 -0.52
C ALA A 198 -5.15 -20.91 -0.82
N ASP A 199 -4.20 -21.61 -1.40
CA ASP A 199 -2.94 -21.02 -1.87
C ASP A 199 -3.18 -19.93 -2.92
N TYR A 200 -3.97 -20.22 -3.95
CA TYR A 200 -4.35 -19.23 -4.97
C TYR A 200 -4.97 -17.98 -4.34
N THR A 201 -5.99 -18.18 -3.49
CA THR A 201 -6.70 -17.08 -2.83
C THR A 201 -5.77 -16.26 -1.95
N THR A 202 -4.86 -16.93 -1.21
CA THR A 202 -3.87 -16.27 -0.36
C THR A 202 -2.92 -15.38 -1.17
N GLN A 203 -2.38 -15.89 -2.26
CA GLN A 203 -1.47 -15.10 -3.12
C GLN A 203 -2.20 -13.89 -3.73
N LYS A 204 -3.45 -14.06 -4.18
CA LYS A 204 -4.26 -12.97 -4.74
C LYS A 204 -4.66 -11.94 -3.68
N ALA A 205 -4.99 -12.39 -2.47
CA ALA A 205 -5.30 -11.50 -1.36
C ALA A 205 -4.10 -10.62 -1.01
N ILE A 206 -2.92 -11.21 -0.85
CA ILE A 206 -1.68 -10.46 -0.57
C ILE A 206 -1.36 -9.47 -1.70
N ALA A 207 -1.48 -9.90 -2.96
CA ALA A 207 -1.26 -9.01 -4.10
C ALA A 207 -2.23 -7.82 -4.12
N GLY A 208 -3.52 -8.05 -3.85
CA GLY A 208 -4.54 -7.00 -3.75
C GLY A 208 -4.26 -6.02 -2.61
N LEU A 209 -3.83 -6.52 -1.45
CA LEU A 209 -3.45 -5.69 -0.32
C LEU A 209 -2.29 -4.74 -0.67
N PHE A 210 -1.25 -5.23 -1.35
CA PHE A 210 -0.13 -4.38 -1.79
C PHE A 210 -0.54 -3.34 -2.84
N ILE A 211 -1.55 -3.60 -3.66
CA ILE A 211 -2.10 -2.58 -4.57
C ILE A 211 -2.67 -1.40 -3.77
N LEU A 212 -3.45 -1.67 -2.72
CA LEU A 212 -4.02 -0.60 -1.89
C LEU A 212 -2.96 0.14 -1.09
N ILE A 213 -1.94 -0.55 -0.57
CA ILE A 213 -0.82 0.10 0.13
C ILE A 213 -0.06 1.04 -0.81
N ALA A 214 0.20 0.62 -2.05
CA ALA A 214 0.86 1.47 -3.05
C ALA A 214 0.03 2.72 -3.37
N GLU A 215 -1.29 2.60 -3.44
CA GLU A 215 -2.18 3.75 -3.62
C GLU A 215 -2.11 4.73 -2.43
N GLU A 216 -2.06 4.21 -1.19
CA GLU A 216 -1.92 5.06 0.00
C GLU A 216 -0.53 5.71 0.07
N GLU A 217 0.55 4.99 -0.28
CA GLU A 217 1.89 5.57 -0.38
C GLU A 217 1.92 6.72 -1.39
N LEU A 218 1.34 6.50 -2.57
CA LEU A 218 1.28 7.52 -3.62
C LEU A 218 0.47 8.76 -3.18
N LYS A 219 -0.62 8.58 -2.43
CA LYS A 219 -1.40 9.68 -1.85
C LYS A 219 -0.56 10.50 -0.87
N ILE A 220 0.17 9.85 0.05
CA ILE A 220 1.01 10.54 1.04
C ILE A 220 2.12 11.33 0.34
N ARG A 221 2.75 10.74 -0.69
CA ARG A 221 3.82 11.39 -1.45
C ARG A 221 3.32 12.61 -2.24
N ASN A 222 2.16 12.52 -2.87
CA ASN A 222 1.69 13.53 -3.83
C ASN A 222 0.67 14.51 -3.24
N ASN A 223 0.01 14.19 -2.11
CA ASN A 223 -1.04 15.03 -1.54
C ASN A 223 -0.68 15.49 -0.12
N PRO A 224 -0.34 16.79 0.08
CA PRO A 224 -0.05 17.33 1.40
C PRO A 224 -1.17 17.12 2.43
N ALA A 225 -2.44 17.08 2.00
CA ALA A 225 -3.58 16.86 2.89
C ALA A 225 -3.64 15.42 3.45
N ALA A 226 -3.00 14.45 2.78
CA ALA A 226 -2.90 13.07 3.27
C ALA A 226 -1.81 12.87 4.32
N ARG A 227 -0.95 13.87 4.54
CA ARG A 227 0.14 13.86 5.51
C ARG A 227 -0.39 14.23 6.89
N SER A 228 -0.76 13.24 7.68
CA SER A 228 -1.47 13.41 8.97
C SER A 228 -0.66 14.10 10.07
N THR A 229 0.66 14.23 9.92
CA THR A 229 1.55 14.80 10.94
C THR A 229 2.48 15.85 10.37
N GLU A 230 2.96 16.76 11.24
CA GLU A 230 3.93 17.79 10.85
C GLU A 230 5.24 17.16 10.35
N LEU A 231 5.64 16.02 10.91
CA LEU A 231 6.82 15.29 10.48
C LEU A 231 6.69 14.79 9.03
N LEU A 232 5.54 14.21 8.67
CA LEU A 232 5.25 13.81 7.29
C LEU A 232 5.22 14.99 6.33
N LYS A 233 4.63 16.12 6.74
CA LYS A 233 4.62 17.34 5.93
C LYS A 233 6.04 17.85 5.66
N LYS A 234 6.92 17.77 6.68
CA LYS A 234 8.31 18.23 6.59
C LYS A 234 9.18 17.36 5.67
N VAL A 235 8.99 16.04 5.69
CA VAL A 235 9.84 15.09 4.95
C VAL A 235 9.41 14.92 3.49
N PHE A 236 8.13 15.03 3.20
CA PHE A 236 7.57 14.85 1.85
C PHE A 236 7.20 16.18 1.17
N GLN A 237 7.86 17.29 1.53
CA GLN A 237 7.68 18.61 0.88
C GLN A 237 8.01 18.59 -0.61
#